data_05e62b7b77c667d0caa3115a7560048e
#
_entry.id   05e62b7b77c667d0caa3115a7560048e
#
_cell.length_a   1.000
_cell.length_b   1.000
_cell.length_c   1.000
_cell.angle_alpha   90.00
_cell.angle_beta   90.00
_cell.angle_gamma   90.00
#
_symmetry.space_group_name_H-M   'P 1'
#
loop_
_entity.id
_entity.type
_entity.pdbx_description
1 polymer ?
#
loop_
_entity_poly.entity_id
_entity_poly.type
_entity_poly.pdbx_seq_one_letter_code
_entity_poly.pdbx_strand_id
1 'polypeptide(L)'
;PLDKFSISESEYNYIKNKFGGEFFIELNRDYHTQDGDEYACEWKGDSISSQPITTIHYYDNKIKASDYTVFNFKKVDTTDIKNYSLKDYPQVGFANSMHAVIGDKSNDAMLADLKLQYYNAVVGPKREARIFFVIIKDKPSIAGDYQQAYWIGANMNEFIVTIGMDSKTNEIKWCKPFSWTTNEKLKVDIRDHVMSNSKAKLSDLADYVGRKVEQDFVRRDFKEFNYLNVEPSTTAIVIVFILTIIITIFLSFWIVNNDERNEDYNGRSSIYEYSTKRLRKLY
;
A
#
# COMPACT_ATOMS: atom_id res chain seq x y z
N PRO A 1 21.48 8.96 -13.95
CA PRO A 1 21.04 10.33 -13.79
C PRO A 1 20.30 10.45 -12.48
N LEU A 2 20.64 11.46 -11.69
CA LEU A 2 19.93 11.77 -10.44
C LEU A 2 18.64 12.49 -10.83
N ASP A 3 17.51 11.88 -10.54
CA ASP A 3 16.24 12.55 -10.70
C ASP A 3 16.06 13.58 -9.58
N LYS A 4 15.68 14.80 -9.98
CA LYS A 4 15.42 15.88 -9.03
C LYS A 4 13.92 15.94 -8.80
N PHE A 5 13.50 15.86 -7.56
CA PHE A 5 12.12 16.12 -7.19
C PHE A 5 12.04 17.22 -6.15
N SER A 6 10.89 17.86 -6.10
CA SER A 6 10.65 18.97 -5.17
C SER A 6 10.22 18.42 -3.81
N ILE A 7 10.89 18.84 -2.78
CA ILE A 7 10.48 18.64 -1.39
C ILE A 7 9.80 19.90 -0.86
N SER A 8 8.98 19.75 0.17
CA SER A 8 8.37 20.88 0.85
C SER A 8 9.42 21.66 1.67
N GLU A 9 9.17 22.92 1.93
CA GLU A 9 10.02 23.73 2.81
C GLU A 9 10.17 23.13 4.21
N SER A 10 9.12 22.54 4.73
CA SER A 10 9.15 21.86 6.03
C SER A 10 10.08 20.63 6.02
N GLU A 11 10.08 19.87 4.96
CA GLU A 11 10.97 18.73 4.75
C GLU A 11 12.43 19.19 4.64
N TYR A 12 12.69 20.21 3.82
CA TYR A 12 14.03 20.80 3.70
C TYR A 12 14.55 21.29 5.04
N ASN A 13 13.76 22.05 5.79
CA ASN A 13 14.15 22.57 7.09
C ASN A 13 14.38 21.45 8.12
N TYR A 14 13.58 20.38 8.08
CA TYR A 14 13.79 19.21 8.93
C TYR A 14 15.14 18.53 8.62
N ILE A 15 15.44 18.27 7.35
CA ILE A 15 16.69 17.65 6.92
C ILE A 15 17.87 18.53 7.31
N LYS A 16 17.78 19.83 7.02
CA LYS A 16 18.80 20.83 7.37
C LYS A 16 19.08 20.89 8.88
N ASN A 17 18.03 20.87 9.69
CA ASN A 17 18.17 20.90 11.16
C ASN A 17 18.73 19.59 11.71
N LYS A 18 18.38 18.46 11.11
CA LYS A 18 18.81 17.13 11.56
C LYS A 18 20.25 16.81 11.19
N PHE A 19 20.67 17.17 9.98
CA PHE A 19 21.95 16.74 9.42
C PHE A 19 22.97 17.90 9.31
N GLY A 20 22.58 19.12 9.49
CA GLY A 20 23.44 20.32 9.41
C GLY A 20 23.98 20.50 8.00
N GLY A 21 23.94 21.51 7.33
CA GLY A 21 24.48 21.70 6.00
C GLY A 21 23.42 22.17 4.99
N GLU A 22 23.84 22.58 3.83
CA GLU A 22 22.98 23.19 2.83
C GLU A 22 22.83 22.35 1.55
N PHE A 23 23.53 21.21 1.48
CA PHE A 23 23.57 20.40 0.28
C PHE A 23 23.45 18.92 0.62
N PHE A 24 22.47 18.25 0.03
CA PHE A 24 22.35 16.80 0.08
C PHE A 24 22.02 16.24 -1.30
N ILE A 25 22.44 15.00 -1.56
CA ILE A 25 22.06 14.26 -2.74
C ILE A 25 21.15 13.14 -2.29
N GLU A 26 19.95 13.10 -2.84
CA GLU A 26 18.98 12.04 -2.64
C GLU A 26 19.08 11.06 -3.81
N LEU A 27 19.27 9.80 -3.48
CA LEU A 27 19.31 8.70 -4.45
C LEU A 27 18.01 7.91 -4.33
N ASN A 28 17.16 8.04 -5.32
CA ASN A 28 15.99 7.22 -5.47
C ASN A 28 16.39 5.90 -6.15
N ARG A 29 16.13 4.78 -5.50
CA ARG A 29 16.54 3.47 -6.01
C ARG A 29 15.58 2.90 -7.03
N ASP A 30 14.28 3.10 -6.88
CA ASP A 30 13.30 2.45 -7.74
C ASP A 30 11.96 3.20 -7.78
N TYR A 31 12.01 4.37 -8.37
CA TYR A 31 10.87 5.29 -8.43
C TYR A 31 9.63 4.72 -9.15
N HIS A 32 9.81 3.71 -9.98
CA HIS A 32 8.75 3.16 -10.82
C HIS A 32 8.21 1.81 -10.36
N THR A 33 8.84 1.18 -9.38
CA THR A 33 8.26 -0.02 -8.79
C THR A 33 7.30 0.43 -7.70
N GLN A 34 6.11 -0.07 -7.71
CA GLN A 34 5.10 0.20 -6.65
C GLN A 34 5.50 -0.41 -5.30
N ASP A 35 6.75 -0.56 -5.07
CA ASP A 35 7.39 -1.41 -4.09
C ASP A 35 7.92 -0.67 -2.86
N GLY A 36 7.58 0.59 -2.69
CA GLY A 36 8.10 1.41 -1.60
C GLY A 36 9.58 1.68 -1.80
N ASP A 37 9.90 2.89 -2.16
CA ASP A 37 11.25 3.25 -2.50
C ASP A 37 12.09 3.56 -1.27
N GLU A 38 13.32 3.13 -1.33
CA GLU A 38 14.33 3.47 -0.36
C GLU A 38 15.20 4.59 -0.90
N TYR A 39 15.30 5.67 -0.13
CA TYR A 39 16.13 6.81 -0.50
C TYR A 39 17.40 6.81 0.32
N ALA A 40 18.53 6.86 -0.36
CA ALA A 40 19.81 7.15 0.27
C ALA A 40 20.12 8.63 0.10
N CYS A 41 20.30 9.35 1.20
CA CYS A 41 20.73 10.74 1.18
C CYS A 41 22.21 10.83 1.46
N GLU A 42 22.97 11.39 0.55
CA GLU A 42 24.37 11.74 0.80
C GLU A 42 24.47 13.21 1.18
N TRP A 43 25.02 13.47 2.36
CA TRP A 43 25.15 14.80 2.92
C TRP A 43 26.60 15.28 2.90
N LYS A 44 26.88 16.41 2.29
CA LYS A 44 28.21 17.04 2.33
C LYS A 44 28.30 18.00 3.51
N GLY A 45 28.66 17.52 4.66
CA GLY A 45 28.89 18.35 5.83
C GLY A 45 29.64 17.57 6.92
N ASP A 46 30.36 18.26 7.75
CA ASP A 46 31.28 17.68 8.73
C ASP A 46 30.60 16.95 9.90
N SER A 47 29.27 17.01 9.99
CA SER A 47 28.51 16.47 11.12
C SER A 47 27.77 15.14 10.86
N ILE A 48 28.03 14.45 9.76
CA ILE A 48 27.28 13.27 9.32
C ILE A 48 27.69 11.97 9.99
N SER A 49 28.78 11.95 10.72
CA SER A 49 29.44 10.71 11.16
C SER A 49 28.61 9.78 12.05
N SER A 50 27.45 10.20 12.53
CA SER A 50 26.63 9.42 13.48
C SER A 50 25.16 9.23 13.07
N GLN A 51 24.73 9.71 11.91
CA GLN A 51 23.33 9.64 11.50
C GLN A 51 23.14 8.67 10.33
N PRO A 52 22.06 7.88 10.32
CA PRO A 52 21.73 7.07 9.16
C PRO A 52 21.42 7.97 7.95
N ILE A 53 22.09 7.68 6.83
CA ILE A 53 21.97 8.42 5.57
C ILE A 53 20.68 8.07 4.84
N THR A 54 19.96 7.05 5.29
CA THR A 54 18.77 6.53 4.65
C THR A 54 17.51 7.20 5.19
N THR A 55 16.73 7.78 4.30
CA THR A 55 15.37 8.22 4.58
C THR A 55 14.41 7.19 3.99
N ILE A 56 13.49 6.68 4.80
CA ILE A 56 12.51 5.69 4.34
C ILE A 56 11.25 6.45 3.92
N HIS A 57 10.88 6.34 2.66
CA HIS A 57 9.59 6.80 2.16
C HIS A 57 8.60 5.64 2.19
N TYR A 58 7.37 5.95 2.56
CA TYR A 58 6.31 4.96 2.66
C TYR A 58 5.34 5.14 1.52
N TYR A 59 5.19 4.08 0.76
CA TYR A 59 4.14 3.98 -0.24
C TYR A 59 3.07 3.00 0.23
N ASP A 60 1.84 3.28 -0.16
CA ASP A 60 0.75 2.33 0.06
C ASP A 60 0.83 1.23 -0.99
N ASN A 61 1.57 0.18 -0.68
CA ASN A 61 1.75 -0.99 -1.54
C ASN A 61 0.92 -2.20 -1.06
N LYS A 62 -0.28 -1.94 -0.56
CA LYS A 62 -1.23 -2.97 -0.18
C LYS A 62 -1.72 -3.75 -1.38
N ILE A 63 -1.89 -5.06 -1.19
CA ILE A 63 -2.45 -5.93 -2.20
C ILE A 63 -3.93 -5.63 -2.35
N LYS A 64 -4.32 -5.17 -3.54
CA LYS A 64 -5.72 -4.99 -3.92
C LYS A 64 -6.21 -6.28 -4.53
N ALA A 65 -7.07 -6.98 -3.81
CA ALA A 65 -7.66 -8.23 -4.24
C ALA A 65 -9.15 -8.03 -4.54
N SER A 66 -9.66 -8.75 -5.54
CA SER A 66 -11.10 -8.81 -5.81
C SER A 66 -11.85 -9.52 -4.68
N ASP A 67 -13.15 -9.29 -4.59
CA ASP A 67 -14.02 -9.85 -3.54
C ASP A 67 -14.04 -11.39 -3.50
N TYR A 68 -13.59 -12.04 -4.56
CA TYR A 68 -13.61 -13.51 -4.73
C TYR A 68 -12.29 -14.20 -4.39
N THR A 69 -11.27 -13.47 -3.96
CA THR A 69 -9.97 -14.07 -3.64
C THR A 69 -9.80 -14.32 -2.15
N VAL A 70 -8.95 -15.30 -1.81
CA VAL A 70 -8.55 -15.58 -0.41
C VAL A 70 -7.79 -14.43 0.25
N PHE A 71 -7.34 -13.44 -0.54
CA PHE A 71 -6.65 -12.25 -0.08
C PHE A 71 -7.60 -11.06 0.19
N ASN A 72 -8.91 -11.26 0.01
CA ASN A 72 -9.90 -10.26 0.38
C ASN A 72 -10.14 -10.29 1.89
N PHE A 73 -9.92 -9.16 2.54
CA PHE A 73 -10.15 -9.04 3.97
C PHE A 73 -11.60 -8.59 4.23
N LYS A 74 -12.16 -9.11 5.32
CA LYS A 74 -13.46 -8.68 5.80
C LYS A 74 -13.48 -7.16 5.96
N LYS A 75 -14.54 -6.51 5.49
CA LYS A 75 -14.77 -5.09 5.75
C LYS A 75 -14.99 -4.89 7.25
N VAL A 76 -14.21 -3.98 7.82
CA VAL A 76 -14.27 -3.59 9.23
C VAL A 76 -15.05 -2.30 9.34
N ASP A 77 -16.06 -2.26 10.16
CA ASP A 77 -16.88 -1.07 10.40
C ASP A 77 -16.45 -0.32 11.67
N THR A 78 -17.07 0.84 11.90
CA THR A 78 -16.77 1.68 13.07
C THR A 78 -17.14 1.01 14.40
N THR A 79 -18.07 0.07 14.40
CA THR A 79 -18.49 -0.72 15.57
C THR A 79 -17.42 -1.73 15.91
N ASP A 80 -16.88 -2.43 14.91
CA ASP A 80 -15.78 -3.37 15.06
C ASP A 80 -14.53 -2.67 15.62
N ILE A 81 -14.18 -1.48 15.07
CA ILE A 81 -13.03 -0.69 15.55
C ILE A 81 -13.13 -0.40 17.05
N LYS A 82 -14.30 0.02 17.50
CA LYS A 82 -14.55 0.32 18.93
C LYS A 82 -14.57 -0.95 19.80
N ASN A 83 -15.30 -1.98 19.35
CA ASN A 83 -15.46 -3.22 20.11
C ASN A 83 -14.13 -3.93 20.36
N TYR A 84 -13.28 -3.97 19.37
CA TYR A 84 -11.97 -4.63 19.42
C TYR A 84 -10.81 -3.69 19.73
N SER A 85 -11.08 -2.38 19.91
CA SER A 85 -10.07 -1.35 20.20
C SER A 85 -8.94 -1.36 19.16
N LEU A 86 -9.31 -1.50 17.89
CA LEU A 86 -8.38 -1.56 16.78
C LEU A 86 -7.55 -0.27 16.69
N LYS A 87 -6.33 -0.41 16.24
CA LYS A 87 -5.38 0.70 16.11
C LYS A 87 -5.32 1.17 14.68
N ASP A 88 -5.38 2.49 14.50
CA ASP A 88 -5.20 3.09 13.19
C ASP A 88 -3.79 2.81 12.66
N TYR A 89 -3.71 2.71 11.33
CA TYR A 89 -2.41 2.62 10.68
C TYR A 89 -1.64 3.92 10.94
N PRO A 90 -0.37 3.84 11.35
CA PRO A 90 0.39 5.02 11.70
C PRO A 90 0.53 5.96 10.51
N GLN A 91 0.11 7.21 10.69
CA GLN A 91 0.30 8.25 9.70
C GLN A 91 1.79 8.59 9.62
N VAL A 92 2.35 8.49 8.44
CA VAL A 92 3.73 8.88 8.21
C VAL A 92 3.79 10.36 7.93
N GLY A 93 4.23 11.13 8.94
CA GLY A 93 4.72 12.48 8.70
C GLY A 93 6.20 12.39 8.36
N PHE A 94 6.64 13.12 7.36
CA PHE A 94 8.04 13.11 6.91
C PHE A 94 9.02 13.45 8.04
N ALA A 95 8.60 14.27 8.98
CA ALA A 95 9.41 14.75 10.10
C ALA A 95 9.41 13.83 11.33
N ASN A 96 8.55 12.83 11.40
CA ASN A 96 8.41 12.03 12.60
C ASN A 96 8.93 10.61 12.37
N SER A 97 9.86 10.20 13.24
CA SER A 97 10.14 8.80 13.41
C SER A 97 8.81 8.09 13.71
N MET A 98 8.37 7.25 12.80
CA MET A 98 7.15 6.50 12.98
C MET A 98 7.34 5.52 14.13
N HIS A 99 6.47 5.61 15.14
CA HIS A 99 6.48 4.64 16.21
C HIS A 99 6.26 3.22 15.68
N ALA A 100 7.10 2.31 16.08
CA ALA A 100 7.02 0.90 15.75
C ALA A 100 6.18 0.10 16.75
N VAL A 101 5.91 0.66 17.93
CA VAL A 101 4.98 0.09 18.92
C VAL A 101 3.75 0.99 19.03
N ILE A 102 2.58 0.40 18.79
CA ILE A 102 1.30 1.10 18.73
C ILE A 102 0.36 0.50 19.79
N GLY A 103 -0.33 1.36 20.52
CA GLY A 103 -1.36 0.93 21.49
C GLY A 103 -0.91 0.74 22.91
N ASP A 104 0.37 0.89 23.22
CA ASP A 104 0.91 0.97 24.59
C ASP A 104 1.92 2.12 24.72
N LYS A 105 1.94 2.76 25.89
CA LYS A 105 2.83 3.88 26.22
C LYS A 105 3.62 3.61 27.51
N SER A 106 3.68 2.36 27.96
CA SER A 106 4.49 1.99 29.12
C SER A 106 5.99 2.19 28.83
N ASN A 107 6.80 2.30 29.88
CA ASN A 107 8.26 2.43 29.73
C ASN A 107 8.86 1.24 28.95
N ASP A 108 8.32 0.04 29.13
CA ASP A 108 8.77 -1.14 28.39
C ASP A 108 8.37 -1.07 26.91
N ALA A 109 7.14 -0.58 26.61
CA ALA A 109 6.71 -0.35 25.23
C ALA A 109 7.56 0.74 24.55
N MET A 110 7.94 1.80 25.25
CA MET A 110 8.85 2.82 24.71
C MET A 110 10.25 2.24 24.42
N LEU A 111 10.77 1.38 25.29
CA LEU A 111 12.04 0.70 25.04
C LEU A 111 11.94 -0.28 23.87
N ALA A 112 10.83 -1.02 23.76
CA ALA A 112 10.56 -1.88 22.61
C ALA A 112 10.46 -1.07 21.31
N ASP A 113 9.83 0.10 21.36
CA ASP A 113 9.73 1.02 20.23
C ASP A 113 11.10 1.46 19.71
N LEU A 114 11.97 1.90 20.61
CA LEU A 114 13.35 2.27 20.27
C LEU A 114 14.13 1.10 19.63
N LYS A 115 13.99 -0.10 20.18
CA LYS A 115 14.63 -1.29 19.63
C LYS A 115 14.10 -1.64 18.25
N LEU A 116 12.79 -1.62 18.06
CA LEU A 116 12.19 -1.89 16.75
C LEU A 116 12.57 -0.80 15.72
N GLN A 117 12.64 0.45 16.13
CA GLN A 117 13.14 1.51 15.25
C GLN A 117 14.59 1.26 14.83
N TYR A 118 15.44 0.80 15.75
CA TYR A 118 16.80 0.40 15.41
C TYR A 118 16.81 -0.77 14.40
N TYR A 119 16.04 -1.83 14.66
CA TYR A 119 15.95 -2.93 13.70
C TYR A 119 15.39 -2.48 12.36
N ASN A 120 14.38 -1.64 12.33
CA ASN A 120 13.82 -1.09 11.09
C ASN A 120 14.85 -0.28 10.32
N ALA A 121 15.72 0.45 10.99
CA ALA A 121 16.80 1.20 10.36
C ALA A 121 17.93 0.32 9.81
N VAL A 122 18.24 -0.82 10.46
CA VAL A 122 19.35 -1.70 10.10
C VAL A 122 18.90 -2.85 9.19
N VAL A 123 17.77 -3.47 9.52
CA VAL A 123 17.23 -4.63 8.81
C VAL A 123 16.41 -4.20 7.60
N GLY A 124 15.69 -3.08 7.70
CA GLY A 124 14.86 -2.55 6.63
C GLY A 124 15.59 -2.50 5.30
N PRO A 125 16.74 -1.80 5.18
CA PRO A 125 17.50 -1.74 3.95
C PRO A 125 18.01 -3.09 3.42
N LYS A 126 18.28 -4.03 4.32
CA LYS A 126 18.82 -5.36 3.95
C LYS A 126 17.76 -6.35 3.50
N ARG A 127 16.60 -6.30 4.14
CA ARG A 127 15.53 -7.30 3.97
C ARG A 127 14.26 -6.72 3.34
N GLU A 128 14.25 -5.40 3.08
CA GLU A 128 13.05 -4.69 2.63
C GLU A 128 11.87 -4.96 3.57
N ALA A 129 12.15 -4.90 4.88
CA ALA A 129 11.19 -5.26 5.92
C ALA A 129 11.05 -4.16 6.96
N ARG A 130 9.83 -3.94 7.42
CA ARG A 130 9.51 -3.06 8.53
C ARG A 130 8.68 -3.80 9.56
N ILE A 131 9.05 -3.67 10.83
CA ILE A 131 8.43 -4.39 11.94
C ILE A 131 7.58 -3.43 12.77
N PHE A 132 6.36 -3.87 13.10
CA PHE A 132 5.47 -3.19 14.03
C PHE A 132 4.97 -4.13 15.11
N PHE A 133 4.85 -3.61 16.34
CA PHE A 133 4.05 -4.21 17.38
C PHE A 133 2.75 -3.44 17.55
N VAL A 134 1.63 -4.15 17.51
CA VAL A 134 0.30 -3.59 17.77
C VAL A 134 -0.26 -4.21 19.04
N ILE A 135 -0.37 -3.39 20.08
CA ILE A 135 -0.79 -3.83 21.41
C ILE A 135 -2.28 -3.57 21.59
N ILE A 136 -3.03 -4.62 21.87
CA ILE A 136 -4.47 -4.56 22.13
C ILE A 136 -4.72 -5.11 23.53
N LYS A 137 -5.25 -4.27 24.42
CA LYS A 137 -5.48 -4.64 25.84
C LYS A 137 -6.90 -5.13 26.06
N ASP A 138 -7.03 -6.20 26.87
CA ASP A 138 -8.30 -6.74 27.37
C ASP A 138 -9.31 -7.12 26.29
N LYS A 139 -8.82 -7.57 25.13
CA LYS A 139 -9.67 -8.03 24.01
C LYS A 139 -9.37 -9.49 23.66
N PRO A 140 -10.37 -10.23 23.14
CA PRO A 140 -10.20 -11.61 22.71
C PRO A 140 -9.29 -11.70 21.48
N SER A 141 -8.74 -12.88 21.22
CA SER A 141 -7.79 -13.13 20.13
C SER A 141 -8.33 -12.81 18.74
N ILE A 142 -9.65 -12.82 18.54
CA ILE A 142 -10.29 -12.43 17.30
C ILE A 142 -9.99 -10.97 16.93
N ALA A 143 -9.66 -10.12 17.91
CA ALA A 143 -9.25 -8.73 17.67
C ALA A 143 -8.01 -8.64 16.76
N GLY A 144 -7.11 -9.64 16.80
CA GLY A 144 -5.97 -9.70 15.91
C GLY A 144 -6.36 -9.91 14.44
N ASP A 145 -7.40 -10.72 14.18
CA ASP A 145 -7.91 -10.94 12.82
C ASP A 145 -8.59 -9.68 12.29
N TYR A 146 -9.36 -8.99 13.13
CA TYR A 146 -9.94 -7.71 12.77
C TYR A 146 -8.88 -6.62 12.57
N GLN A 147 -7.79 -6.64 13.34
CA GLN A 147 -6.68 -5.70 13.14
C GLN A 147 -5.99 -5.93 11.79
N GLN A 148 -5.74 -7.20 11.42
CA GLN A 148 -5.22 -7.54 10.10
C GLN A 148 -6.16 -7.08 8.99
N ALA A 149 -7.47 -7.34 9.13
CA ALA A 149 -8.48 -6.91 8.16
C ALA A 149 -8.56 -5.38 8.06
N TYR A 150 -8.49 -4.66 9.18
CA TYR A 150 -8.51 -3.21 9.24
C TYR A 150 -7.33 -2.57 8.51
N TRP A 151 -6.15 -3.18 8.60
CA TRP A 151 -4.96 -2.74 7.87
C TRP A 151 -4.83 -3.37 6.47
N ILE A 152 -5.84 -4.13 6.04
CA ILE A 152 -5.86 -4.81 4.71
C ILE A 152 -4.62 -5.68 4.52
N GLY A 153 -4.21 -6.41 5.56
CA GLY A 153 -3.01 -7.24 5.56
C GLY A 153 -1.69 -6.49 5.68
N ALA A 154 -1.72 -5.16 5.82
CA ALA A 154 -0.58 -4.25 5.82
C ALA A 154 0.15 -4.17 4.46
N ASN A 155 1.26 -3.44 4.39
CA ASN A 155 2.08 -3.36 3.19
C ASN A 155 2.93 -4.62 3.00
N MET A 156 3.35 -4.89 1.77
CA MET A 156 4.10 -6.10 1.41
C MET A 156 5.45 -6.23 2.13
N ASN A 157 6.05 -5.11 2.49
CA ASN A 157 7.31 -5.02 3.20
C ASN A 157 7.15 -4.92 4.73
N GLU A 158 5.97 -5.20 5.27
CA GLU A 158 5.72 -5.06 6.69
C GLU A 158 5.57 -6.41 7.39
N PHE A 159 6.09 -6.48 8.60
CA PHE A 159 5.91 -7.60 9.52
C PHE A 159 5.25 -7.09 10.80
N ILE A 160 3.99 -7.42 10.96
CA ILE A 160 3.17 -6.93 12.06
C ILE A 160 3.01 -8.02 13.10
N VAL A 161 3.28 -7.71 14.36
CA VAL A 161 3.04 -8.60 15.49
C VAL A 161 1.94 -7.98 16.36
N THR A 162 0.72 -8.50 16.21
CA THR A 162 -0.40 -8.08 17.06
C THR A 162 -0.39 -8.89 18.34
N ILE A 163 -0.34 -8.19 19.48
CA ILE A 163 -0.20 -8.79 20.84
C ILE A 163 -1.38 -8.36 21.69
N GLY A 164 -2.12 -9.33 22.18
CA GLY A 164 -3.17 -9.12 23.17
C GLY A 164 -2.64 -9.27 24.58
N MET A 165 -2.82 -8.25 25.40
CA MET A 165 -2.30 -8.20 26.77
C MET A 165 -3.42 -7.96 27.79
N ASP A 166 -3.24 -8.48 28.98
CA ASP A 166 -4.03 -8.11 30.15
C ASP A 166 -3.55 -6.75 30.68
N SER A 167 -4.46 -5.80 30.83
CA SER A 167 -4.10 -4.43 31.26
C SER A 167 -3.61 -4.32 32.70
N LYS A 168 -3.92 -5.30 33.58
CA LYS A 168 -3.56 -5.30 35.00
C LYS A 168 -2.25 -6.03 35.23
N THR A 169 -2.05 -7.17 34.59
CA THR A 169 -0.89 -8.04 34.79
C THR A 169 0.21 -7.83 33.79
N ASN A 170 -0.08 -7.16 32.67
CA ASN A 170 0.76 -7.06 31.46
C ASN A 170 1.15 -8.42 30.87
N GLU A 171 0.43 -9.48 31.21
CA GLU A 171 0.65 -10.81 30.66
C GLU A 171 0.07 -10.90 29.26
N ILE A 172 0.83 -11.50 28.34
CA ILE A 172 0.39 -11.74 26.96
C ILE A 172 -0.61 -12.89 26.95
N LYS A 173 -1.80 -12.65 26.43
CA LYS A 173 -2.88 -13.63 26.34
C LYS A 173 -2.97 -14.26 24.97
N TRP A 174 -2.55 -13.56 23.94
CA TRP A 174 -2.50 -14.05 22.56
C TRP A 174 -1.53 -13.25 21.71
N CYS A 175 -1.05 -13.86 20.64
CA CYS A 175 -0.19 -13.24 19.65
C CYS A 175 -0.62 -13.69 18.24
N LYS A 176 -0.80 -12.74 17.33
CA LYS A 176 -1.16 -13.00 15.92
C LYS A 176 -0.26 -12.18 14.99
N PRO A 177 0.86 -12.73 14.55
CA PRO A 177 1.68 -12.10 13.52
C PRO A 177 1.01 -12.19 12.15
N PHE A 178 1.10 -11.12 11.36
CA PHE A 178 0.71 -11.15 9.95
C PHE A 178 1.70 -10.36 9.08
N SER A 179 1.88 -10.84 7.88
CA SER A 179 2.81 -10.28 6.90
C SER A 179 2.60 -10.97 5.55
N TRP A 180 3.07 -10.34 4.49
CA TRP A 180 3.12 -10.90 3.14
C TRP A 180 4.43 -11.65 2.84
N THR A 181 5.23 -11.99 3.85
CA THR A 181 6.43 -12.80 3.67
C THR A 181 6.12 -14.14 3.01
N THR A 182 7.03 -14.64 2.16
CA THR A 182 6.92 -16.00 1.61
C THR A 182 7.23 -17.07 2.65
N ASN A 183 7.95 -16.70 3.72
CA ASN A 183 8.30 -17.60 4.80
C ASN A 183 7.20 -17.64 5.88
N GLU A 184 6.16 -18.45 5.66
CA GLU A 184 5.06 -18.60 6.60
C GLU A 184 5.53 -19.13 7.99
N LYS A 185 6.60 -19.93 8.02
CA LYS A 185 7.17 -20.46 9.27
C LYS A 185 7.62 -19.35 10.21
N LEU A 186 8.11 -18.23 9.68
CA LEU A 186 8.52 -17.09 10.49
C LEU A 186 7.39 -16.57 11.39
N LYS A 187 6.17 -16.49 10.87
CA LYS A 187 4.97 -16.06 11.64
C LYS A 187 4.66 -17.04 12.76
N VAL A 188 4.77 -18.33 12.49
CA VAL A 188 4.52 -19.40 13.48
C VAL A 188 5.60 -19.36 14.57
N ASP A 189 6.87 -19.31 14.21
CA ASP A 189 7.99 -19.28 15.16
C ASP A 189 7.90 -18.07 16.11
N ILE A 190 7.55 -16.89 15.58
CA ILE A 190 7.38 -15.69 16.39
C ILE A 190 6.18 -15.82 17.33
N ARG A 191 5.02 -16.28 16.83
CA ARG A 191 3.85 -16.51 17.68
C ARG A 191 4.15 -17.46 18.83
N ASP A 192 4.78 -18.59 18.52
CA ASP A 192 5.04 -19.64 19.50
C ASP A 192 6.07 -19.17 20.55
N HIS A 193 7.09 -18.42 20.12
CA HIS A 193 8.04 -17.82 21.05
C HIS A 193 7.37 -16.80 22.00
N VAL A 194 6.55 -15.89 21.44
CA VAL A 194 5.82 -14.89 22.23
C VAL A 194 4.88 -15.57 23.22
N MET A 195 4.16 -16.58 22.81
CA MET A 195 3.21 -17.31 23.67
C MET A 195 3.91 -18.14 24.75
N SER A 196 5.05 -18.74 24.43
CA SER A 196 5.87 -19.47 25.43
C SER A 196 6.52 -18.54 26.47
N ASN A 197 6.62 -17.25 26.16
CA ASN A 197 7.20 -16.22 27.01
C ASN A 197 6.16 -15.15 27.36
N SER A 198 4.97 -15.53 27.77
CA SER A 198 3.82 -14.64 28.00
C SER A 198 4.04 -13.54 29.04
N LYS A 199 5.05 -13.67 29.89
CA LYS A 199 5.46 -12.69 30.90
C LYS A 199 6.72 -11.91 30.55
N ALA A 200 7.28 -12.15 29.34
CA ALA A 200 8.45 -11.41 28.88
C ALA A 200 8.12 -9.93 28.64
N LYS A 201 9.13 -9.10 28.77
CA LYS A 201 9.03 -7.68 28.42
C LYS A 201 8.88 -7.51 26.91
N LEU A 202 8.09 -6.52 26.48
CA LEU A 202 7.96 -6.18 25.05
C LEU A 202 9.32 -5.84 24.43
N SER A 203 10.22 -5.23 25.19
CA SER A 203 11.58 -4.90 24.76
C SER A 203 12.44 -6.13 24.47
N ASP A 204 12.27 -7.23 25.21
CA ASP A 204 12.99 -8.48 24.96
C ASP A 204 12.41 -9.20 23.73
N LEU A 205 11.08 -9.15 23.58
CA LEU A 205 10.41 -9.67 22.39
C LEU A 205 10.79 -8.89 21.14
N ALA A 206 10.97 -7.57 21.24
CA ALA A 206 11.44 -6.74 20.13
C ALA A 206 12.81 -7.19 19.60
N ASP A 207 13.74 -7.51 20.51
CA ASP A 207 15.06 -8.06 20.13
C ASP A 207 14.95 -9.42 19.44
N TYR A 208 14.09 -10.30 19.97
CA TYR A 208 13.88 -11.60 19.35
C TYR A 208 13.28 -11.48 17.94
N VAL A 209 12.19 -10.70 17.81
CA VAL A 209 11.49 -10.51 16.54
C VAL A 209 12.40 -9.82 15.52
N GLY A 210 13.14 -8.79 15.94
CA GLY A 210 14.08 -8.08 15.07
C GLY A 210 15.11 -9.01 14.46
N ARG A 211 15.77 -9.84 15.30
CA ARG A 211 16.74 -10.85 14.82
C ARG A 211 16.12 -11.92 13.92
N LYS A 212 14.92 -12.39 14.27
CA LYS A 212 14.21 -13.40 13.47
C LYS A 212 13.80 -12.85 12.10
N VAL A 213 13.32 -11.62 12.03
CA VAL A 213 13.00 -10.96 10.76
C VAL A 213 14.26 -10.74 9.94
N GLU A 214 15.37 -10.31 10.55
CA GLU A 214 16.65 -10.19 9.85
C GLU A 214 17.12 -11.52 9.23
N GLN A 215 16.91 -12.63 9.92
CA GLN A 215 17.35 -13.95 9.46
C GLN A 215 16.42 -14.53 8.38
N ASP A 216 15.12 -14.50 8.63
CA ASP A 216 14.16 -15.37 7.99
C ASP A 216 13.11 -14.65 7.13
N PHE A 217 13.05 -13.30 7.16
CA PHE A 217 12.11 -12.57 6.34
C PHE A 217 12.51 -12.62 4.88
N VAL A 218 11.57 -13.03 4.04
CA VAL A 218 11.69 -13.01 2.59
C VAL A 218 10.48 -12.30 2.03
N ARG A 219 10.71 -11.14 1.43
CA ARG A 219 9.66 -10.35 0.81
C ARG A 219 9.06 -11.10 -0.37
N ARG A 220 7.76 -11.05 -0.50
CA ARG A 220 7.04 -11.61 -1.64
C ARG A 220 7.09 -10.63 -2.80
N ASP A 221 7.35 -11.12 -4.02
CA ASP A 221 7.37 -10.29 -5.23
C ASP A 221 5.93 -9.91 -5.65
N PHE A 222 5.70 -8.69 -6.13
CA PHE A 222 4.43 -8.27 -6.72
C PHE A 222 3.99 -9.15 -7.88
N LYS A 223 4.90 -9.68 -8.65
CA LYS A 223 4.62 -10.61 -9.75
C LYS A 223 3.82 -11.83 -9.32
N GLU A 224 3.98 -12.26 -8.07
CA GLU A 224 3.21 -13.38 -7.52
C GLU A 224 1.71 -13.06 -7.38
N PHE A 225 1.32 -11.79 -7.47
CA PHE A 225 -0.06 -11.33 -7.38
C PHE A 225 -0.67 -10.92 -8.72
N ASN A 226 0.05 -11.06 -9.84
CA ASN A 226 -0.44 -10.68 -11.18
C ASN A 226 -1.69 -11.44 -11.62
N TYR A 227 -1.99 -12.57 -10.98
CA TYR A 227 -3.21 -13.35 -11.23
C TYR A 227 -4.45 -12.79 -10.51
N LEU A 228 -4.27 -11.86 -9.59
CA LEU A 228 -5.40 -11.25 -8.88
C LEU A 228 -6.08 -10.26 -9.84
N ASN A 229 -7.26 -10.62 -10.33
CA ASN A 229 -8.06 -9.72 -11.13
C ASN A 229 -8.56 -8.56 -10.27
N VAL A 230 -8.19 -7.35 -10.68
CA VAL A 230 -8.78 -6.14 -10.12
C VAL A 230 -10.11 -5.92 -10.82
N GLU A 231 -11.20 -6.21 -10.16
CA GLU A 231 -12.52 -5.93 -10.70
C GLU A 231 -12.78 -4.41 -10.69
N PRO A 232 -13.29 -3.86 -11.80
CA PRO A 232 -13.70 -2.47 -11.81
C PRO A 232 -14.85 -2.26 -10.82
N SER A 233 -14.91 -1.09 -10.20
CA SER A 233 -16.00 -0.78 -9.29
C SER A 233 -17.36 -0.83 -10.00
N THR A 234 -18.42 -1.24 -9.31
CA THR A 234 -19.80 -1.25 -9.86
C THR A 234 -20.15 0.09 -10.49
N THR A 235 -19.74 1.21 -9.88
CA THR A 235 -19.93 2.56 -10.42
C THR A 235 -19.24 2.73 -11.76
N ALA A 236 -17.99 2.26 -11.91
CA ALA A 236 -17.26 2.34 -13.17
C ALA A 236 -17.96 1.52 -14.27
N ILE A 237 -18.43 0.31 -13.93
CA ILE A 237 -19.19 -0.54 -14.86
C ILE A 237 -20.45 0.18 -15.36
N VAL A 238 -21.23 0.77 -14.44
CA VAL A 238 -22.45 1.51 -14.76
C VAL A 238 -22.15 2.72 -15.67
N ILE A 239 -21.11 3.47 -15.37
CA ILE A 239 -20.70 4.63 -16.19
C ILE A 239 -20.33 4.18 -17.60
N VAL A 240 -19.51 3.14 -17.75
CA VAL A 240 -19.12 2.60 -19.06
C VAL A 240 -20.35 2.11 -19.82
N PHE A 241 -21.27 1.44 -19.17
CA PHE A 241 -22.51 0.96 -19.77
C PHE A 241 -23.37 2.10 -20.31
N ILE A 242 -23.58 3.17 -19.51
CA ILE A 242 -24.32 4.36 -19.94
C ILE A 242 -23.65 5.04 -21.12
N LEU A 243 -22.32 5.22 -21.08
CA LEU A 243 -21.56 5.83 -22.18
C LEU A 243 -21.68 5.00 -23.47
N THR A 244 -21.63 3.68 -23.35
CA THR A 244 -21.79 2.78 -24.50
C THR A 244 -23.16 2.96 -25.16
N ILE A 245 -24.23 3.04 -24.36
CA ILE A 245 -25.60 3.28 -24.88
C ILE A 245 -25.66 4.63 -25.61
N ILE A 246 -25.15 5.70 -25.00
CA ILE A 246 -25.16 7.04 -25.59
C ILE A 246 -24.41 7.05 -26.93
N ILE A 247 -23.23 6.46 -26.97
CA ILE A 247 -22.41 6.37 -28.20
C ILE A 247 -23.14 5.57 -29.28
N THR A 248 -23.75 4.44 -28.91
CA THR A 248 -24.50 3.60 -29.85
C THR A 248 -25.68 4.33 -30.44
N ILE A 249 -26.45 5.04 -29.62
CA ILE A 249 -27.57 5.86 -30.11
C ILE A 249 -27.07 6.96 -31.05
N PHE A 250 -26.02 7.67 -30.70
CA PHE A 250 -25.44 8.73 -31.52
C PHE A 250 -24.93 8.20 -32.85
N LEU A 251 -24.23 7.09 -32.88
CA LEU A 251 -23.73 6.44 -34.11
C LEU A 251 -24.89 5.96 -34.97
N SER A 252 -25.95 5.41 -34.36
CA SER A 252 -27.13 4.97 -35.13
C SER A 252 -27.81 6.15 -35.86
N PHE A 253 -28.02 7.26 -35.16
CA PHE A 253 -28.54 8.48 -35.79
C PHE A 253 -27.62 9.03 -36.89
N TRP A 254 -26.32 9.00 -36.66
CA TRP A 254 -25.34 9.48 -37.65
C TRP A 254 -25.34 8.63 -38.91
N ILE A 255 -25.41 7.30 -38.79
CA ILE A 255 -25.47 6.37 -39.92
C ILE A 255 -26.75 6.59 -40.71
N VAL A 256 -27.92 6.60 -40.07
CA VAL A 256 -29.21 6.80 -40.71
C VAL A 256 -29.22 8.12 -41.49
N ASN A 257 -28.80 9.22 -40.88
CA ASN A 257 -28.75 10.52 -41.53
C ASN A 257 -27.75 10.59 -42.70
N ASN A 258 -26.70 9.79 -42.69
CA ASN A 258 -25.74 9.73 -43.79
C ASN A 258 -26.22 8.80 -44.94
N ASP A 259 -26.92 7.72 -44.61
CA ASP A 259 -27.50 6.84 -45.63
C ASP A 259 -28.61 7.55 -46.42
N GLU A 260 -29.53 8.26 -45.78
CA GLU A 260 -30.54 9.07 -46.46
C GLU A 260 -29.92 10.12 -47.40
N ARG A 261 -28.83 10.78 -46.99
CA ARG A 261 -28.12 11.73 -47.88
C ARG A 261 -27.46 11.05 -49.09
N ASN A 262 -26.97 9.84 -48.93
CA ASN A 262 -26.35 9.09 -50.04
C ASN A 262 -27.39 8.56 -51.01
N GLU A 263 -28.57 8.15 -50.55
CA GLU A 263 -29.68 7.74 -51.46
C GLU A 263 -30.22 8.91 -52.27
N ASP A 264 -30.42 10.07 -51.69
CA ASP A 264 -30.83 11.28 -52.40
C ASP A 264 -29.81 11.72 -53.47
N TYR A 265 -28.52 11.59 -53.17
CA TYR A 265 -27.46 11.91 -54.14
C TYR A 265 -27.41 10.91 -55.31
N ASN A 266 -27.53 9.62 -55.03
CA ASN A 266 -27.55 8.57 -56.03
C ASN A 266 -28.85 8.57 -56.85
N GLY A 267 -30.00 8.86 -56.21
CA GLY A 267 -31.28 8.99 -56.92
C GLY A 267 -31.29 10.14 -57.90
N ARG A 268 -30.76 11.30 -57.53
CA ARG A 268 -30.64 12.47 -58.44
C ARG A 268 -29.66 12.22 -59.59
N SER A 269 -28.54 11.56 -59.37
CA SER A 269 -27.59 11.22 -60.45
C SER A 269 -28.18 10.25 -61.46
N SER A 270 -28.95 9.28 -61.00
CA SER A 270 -29.60 8.30 -61.91
C SER A 270 -30.71 8.94 -62.73
N ILE A 271 -31.49 9.89 -62.25
CA ILE A 271 -32.51 10.62 -62.98
C ILE A 271 -31.90 11.53 -64.04
N TYR A 272 -30.78 12.19 -63.76
CA TYR A 272 -30.05 12.99 -64.76
C TYR A 272 -29.45 12.14 -65.83
N GLU A 273 -28.93 11.00 -65.56
CA GLU A 273 -28.34 10.10 -66.57
C GLU A 273 -29.41 9.48 -67.49
N TYR A 274 -30.58 9.18 -66.91
CA TYR A 274 -31.73 8.68 -67.71
C TYR A 274 -32.32 9.77 -68.67
N SER A 275 -32.40 11.00 -68.24
CA SER A 275 -32.90 12.11 -69.08
C SER A 275 -31.95 12.48 -70.21
N THR A 276 -30.64 12.46 -70.02
CA THR A 276 -29.62 12.74 -71.02
C THR A 276 -29.47 11.63 -72.02
N LYS A 277 -29.69 10.37 -71.67
CA LYS A 277 -29.69 9.24 -72.60
C LYS A 277 -30.92 9.24 -73.49
N ARG A 278 -32.09 9.74 -73.03
CA ARG A 278 -33.31 9.83 -73.86
C ARG A 278 -33.21 10.96 -74.89
N LEU A 279 -32.58 12.05 -74.58
CA LEU A 279 -32.35 13.15 -75.50
C LEU A 279 -31.34 12.82 -76.64
N ARG A 280 -30.35 11.94 -76.37
CA ARG A 280 -29.38 11.49 -77.37
C ARG A 280 -29.94 10.46 -78.39
N LYS A 281 -31.14 9.91 -78.23
CA LYS A 281 -31.79 8.99 -79.12
C LYS A 281 -32.82 9.68 -80.07
N LEU A 282 -33.01 11.01 -79.94
CA LEU A 282 -33.96 11.79 -80.79
C LEU A 282 -33.28 12.73 -81.73
N TYR A 283 -31.94 12.63 -81.92
CA TYR A 283 -31.18 13.30 -82.98
C TYR A 283 -30.38 12.31 -83.81
#